data_afcc9f0eed1929b246ea33389a114f6c
#
_entry.id   afcc9f0eed1929b246ea33389a114f6c
#
_cell.length_a   1.000
_cell.length_b   1.000
_cell.length_c   1.000
_cell.angle_alpha   90.00
_cell.angle_beta   90.00
_cell.angle_gamma   90.00
#
_symmetry.space_group_name_H-M   'P 1'
#
loop_
_entity.id
_entity.type
_entity.pdbx_description
1 polymer ?
#
loop_
_entity_poly.entity_id
_entity_poly.type
_entity_poly.pdbx_seq_one_letter_code
_entity_poly.pdbx_strand_id
1 'polypeptide(L)'
;DLAHARPTTANRYGQITYRCAEVAKEALAAGKDPIQAIVENTVESLNRRYSTMQIVGDHLAELIPQGGTILTQCFGETIIGTVIRAARCQNKDFKVFCAETRPYLQGARLTSGCFAQMGFDTTVITDNMVAYAMEREGIDLFTSAADTIARDGHIANKIGTFQMAILAKYFGIPYYVTGIPDQDKRSKDDIVIEMRDPQQVLSYRGIPNTVPEVKAIY
;
A
#
# COMPACT_ATOMS: atom_id res chain seq x y z
N ASP A 1 -16.38 17.11 -3.94
CA ASP A 1 -16.70 15.67 -3.91
C ASP A 1 -15.45 14.81 -4.03
N LEU A 2 -14.65 14.97 -5.11
CA LEU A 2 -13.47 14.12 -5.35
C LEU A 2 -12.42 14.23 -4.22
N ALA A 3 -12.18 15.44 -3.69
CA ALA A 3 -11.23 15.68 -2.60
C ALA A 3 -11.57 14.93 -1.30
N HIS A 4 -12.84 14.58 -1.10
CA HIS A 4 -13.35 13.93 0.11
C HIS A 4 -13.80 12.47 -0.13
N ALA A 5 -13.48 11.91 -1.28
CA ALA A 5 -13.92 10.57 -1.66
C ALA A 5 -13.40 9.46 -0.73
N ARG A 6 -12.25 9.70 -0.06
CA ARG A 6 -11.66 8.78 0.92
C ARG A 6 -11.17 9.55 2.16
N PRO A 7 -11.80 9.39 3.33
CA PRO A 7 -11.45 10.15 4.54
C PRO A 7 -9.99 10.00 4.98
N THR A 8 -9.43 8.79 4.97
CA THR A 8 -8.05 8.51 5.39
C THR A 8 -7.01 9.24 4.53
N THR A 9 -7.31 9.44 3.25
CA THR A 9 -6.41 10.08 2.27
C THR A 9 -6.97 11.40 1.71
N ALA A 10 -8.00 11.98 2.36
CA ALA A 10 -8.70 13.16 1.89
C ALA A 10 -7.76 14.35 1.61
N ASN A 11 -6.78 14.60 2.47
CA ASN A 11 -5.83 15.69 2.29
C ASN A 11 -4.99 15.51 1.02
N ARG A 12 -4.57 14.29 0.69
CA ARG A 12 -3.81 14.03 -0.53
C ARG A 12 -4.63 14.30 -1.79
N TYR A 13 -5.88 13.81 -1.84
CA TYR A 13 -6.80 14.11 -2.95
C TYR A 13 -7.15 15.60 -3.02
N GLY A 14 -7.35 16.23 -1.86
CA GLY A 14 -7.56 17.66 -1.76
C GLY A 14 -6.41 18.46 -2.35
N GLN A 15 -5.18 18.19 -1.94
CA GLN A 15 -3.99 18.86 -2.47
C GLN A 15 -3.85 18.71 -3.99
N ILE A 16 -4.08 17.53 -4.54
CA ILE A 16 -4.04 17.30 -6.00
C ILE A 16 -5.10 18.12 -6.70
N THR A 17 -6.35 18.09 -6.24
CA THR A 17 -7.46 18.80 -6.89
C THR A 17 -7.32 20.32 -6.78
N TYR A 18 -6.86 20.83 -5.64
CA TYR A 18 -6.56 22.26 -5.47
C TYR A 18 -5.42 22.71 -6.36
N ARG A 19 -4.33 21.92 -6.45
CA ARG A 19 -3.20 22.25 -7.34
C ARG A 19 -3.62 22.29 -8.81
N CYS A 20 -4.44 21.36 -9.26
CA CYS A 20 -4.99 21.39 -10.63
C CYS A 20 -5.79 22.68 -10.88
N ALA A 21 -6.61 23.11 -9.91
CA ALA A 21 -7.38 24.34 -10.03
C ALA A 21 -6.49 25.61 -10.06
N GLU A 22 -5.42 25.63 -9.26
CA GLU A 22 -4.45 26.74 -9.27
C GLU A 22 -3.69 26.81 -10.61
N VAL A 23 -3.19 25.68 -11.09
CA VAL A 23 -2.48 25.60 -12.37
C VAL A 23 -3.37 26.08 -13.52
N ALA A 24 -4.65 25.70 -13.51
CA ALA A 24 -5.62 26.20 -14.50
C ALA A 24 -5.78 27.72 -14.45
N LYS A 25 -5.92 28.30 -13.25
CA LYS A 25 -6.05 29.74 -13.05
C LYS A 25 -4.79 30.49 -13.49
N GLU A 26 -3.62 30.00 -13.13
CA GLU A 26 -2.32 30.57 -13.53
C GLU A 26 -2.17 30.57 -15.06
N ALA A 27 -2.53 29.44 -15.73
CA ALA A 27 -2.48 29.33 -17.17
C ALA A 27 -3.43 30.32 -17.88
N LEU A 28 -4.68 30.41 -17.41
CA LEU A 28 -5.66 31.39 -17.95
C LEU A 28 -5.17 32.83 -17.81
N ALA A 29 -4.63 33.16 -16.63
CA ALA A 29 -4.08 34.53 -16.41
C ALA A 29 -2.89 34.83 -17.32
N ALA A 30 -2.13 33.81 -17.74
CA ALA A 30 -1.00 33.93 -18.66
C ALA A 30 -1.39 33.77 -20.15
N GLY A 31 -2.69 33.67 -20.48
CA GLY A 31 -3.17 33.45 -21.83
C GLY A 31 -2.79 32.10 -22.44
N LYS A 32 -2.53 31.08 -21.59
CA LYS A 32 -2.17 29.72 -21.99
C LYS A 32 -3.38 28.78 -21.90
N ASP A 33 -3.27 27.64 -22.57
CA ASP A 33 -4.28 26.57 -22.47
C ASP A 33 -4.27 25.94 -21.06
N PRO A 34 -5.35 26.08 -20.28
CA PRO A 34 -5.42 25.52 -18.93
C PRO A 34 -5.44 23.98 -18.91
N ILE A 35 -5.97 23.32 -19.95
CA ILE A 35 -6.01 21.87 -20.05
C ILE A 35 -4.59 21.32 -20.21
N GLN A 36 -3.85 21.90 -21.15
CA GLN A 36 -2.46 21.49 -21.39
C GLN A 36 -1.60 21.72 -20.12
N ALA A 37 -1.77 22.86 -19.46
CA ALA A 37 -1.04 23.18 -18.22
C ALA A 37 -1.33 22.17 -17.08
N ILE A 38 -2.59 21.75 -16.90
CA ILE A 38 -2.96 20.70 -15.93
C ILE A 38 -2.30 19.37 -16.29
N VAL A 39 -2.34 18.97 -17.54
CA VAL A 39 -1.72 17.71 -18.02
C VAL A 39 -0.22 17.71 -17.74
N GLU A 40 0.48 18.77 -18.13
CA GLU A 40 1.93 18.90 -17.93
C GLU A 40 2.30 18.84 -16.44
N ASN A 41 1.60 19.60 -15.59
CA ASN A 41 1.81 19.59 -14.14
C ASN A 41 1.52 18.23 -13.52
N THR A 42 0.50 17.53 -14.00
CA THR A 42 0.14 16.19 -13.51
C THR A 42 1.22 15.17 -13.88
N VAL A 43 1.68 15.17 -15.13
CA VAL A 43 2.76 14.28 -15.60
C VAL A 43 4.05 14.54 -14.81
N GLU A 44 4.43 15.81 -14.63
CA GLU A 44 5.61 16.17 -13.83
C GLU A 44 5.49 15.68 -12.37
N SER A 45 4.32 15.89 -11.75
CA SER A 45 4.05 15.45 -10.38
C SER A 45 4.11 13.93 -10.24
N LEU A 46 3.57 13.19 -11.20
CA LEU A 46 3.65 11.73 -11.26
C LEU A 46 5.11 11.27 -11.40
N ASN A 47 5.86 11.82 -12.33
CA ASN A 47 7.27 11.48 -12.55
C ASN A 47 8.11 11.68 -11.29
N ARG A 48 7.92 12.81 -10.60
CA ARG A 48 8.58 13.11 -9.34
C ARG A 48 8.22 12.09 -8.26
N ARG A 49 6.94 11.73 -8.16
CA ARG A 49 6.47 10.71 -7.23
C ARG A 49 7.08 9.34 -7.52
N TYR A 50 7.08 8.90 -8.77
CA TYR A 50 7.67 7.63 -9.16
C TYR A 50 9.18 7.59 -8.91
N SER A 51 9.90 8.68 -9.17
CA SER A 51 11.33 8.78 -8.86
C SER A 51 11.60 8.63 -7.36
N THR A 52 10.81 9.30 -6.50
CA THR A 52 10.94 9.15 -5.04
C THR A 52 10.59 7.74 -4.59
N MET A 53 9.51 7.14 -5.14
CA MET A 53 9.14 5.77 -4.81
C MET A 53 10.18 4.75 -5.28
N GLN A 54 10.92 5.03 -6.36
CA GLN A 54 12.00 4.17 -6.80
C GLN A 54 13.12 4.09 -5.74
N ILE A 55 13.47 5.22 -5.12
CA ILE A 55 14.45 5.24 -4.01
C ILE A 55 13.98 4.37 -2.85
N VAL A 56 12.68 4.44 -2.51
CA VAL A 56 12.09 3.58 -1.47
C VAL A 56 12.17 2.10 -1.87
N GLY A 57 11.89 1.79 -3.14
CA GLY A 57 12.00 0.44 -3.68
C GLY A 57 13.43 -0.10 -3.66
N ASP A 58 14.41 0.75 -4.00
CA ASP A 58 15.83 0.41 -3.98
C ASP A 58 16.30 0.07 -2.56
N HIS A 59 15.95 0.90 -1.57
CA HIS A 59 16.28 0.64 -0.16
C HIS A 59 15.61 -0.64 0.35
N LEU A 60 14.34 -0.88 0.03
CA LEU A 60 13.71 -2.14 0.45
C LEU A 60 14.38 -3.35 -0.21
N ALA A 61 14.71 -3.27 -1.50
CA ALA A 61 15.40 -4.35 -2.19
C ALA A 61 16.78 -4.65 -1.60
N GLU A 62 17.51 -3.64 -1.12
CA GLU A 62 18.78 -3.82 -0.41
C GLU A 62 18.62 -4.61 0.89
N LEU A 63 17.52 -4.38 1.62
CA LEU A 63 17.23 -5.05 2.90
C LEU A 63 16.77 -6.52 2.73
N ILE A 64 16.30 -6.91 1.56
CA ILE A 64 15.89 -8.30 1.28
C ILE A 64 17.16 -9.14 1.03
N PRO A 65 17.38 -10.24 1.78
CA PRO A 65 18.49 -11.16 1.52
C PRO A 65 18.38 -11.81 0.14
N GLN A 66 19.50 -12.12 -0.49
CA GLN A 66 19.51 -12.92 -1.70
C GLN A 66 18.97 -14.33 -1.42
N GLY A 67 17.96 -14.76 -2.16
CA GLY A 67 17.24 -16.02 -1.93
C GLY A 67 16.37 -16.03 -0.68
N GLY A 68 16.21 -14.87 -0.03
CA GLY A 68 15.38 -14.73 1.18
C GLY A 68 13.88 -14.84 0.92
N THR A 69 13.10 -14.76 1.97
CA THR A 69 11.64 -14.88 1.94
C THR A 69 11.00 -13.64 2.58
N ILE A 70 10.15 -12.93 1.85
CA ILE A 70 9.40 -11.80 2.37
C ILE A 70 7.94 -12.14 2.57
N LEU A 71 7.33 -11.52 3.59
CA LEU A 71 5.88 -11.48 3.77
C LEU A 71 5.37 -10.09 3.44
N THR A 72 4.25 -10.02 2.73
CA THR A 72 3.54 -8.76 2.46
C THR A 72 2.04 -8.95 2.46
N GLN A 73 1.31 -7.84 2.45
CA GLN A 73 -0.15 -7.83 2.36
C GLN A 73 -0.67 -6.63 1.56
N CYS A 74 -1.95 -6.67 1.21
CA CYS A 74 -2.64 -5.62 0.47
C CYS A 74 -1.96 -5.34 -0.88
N PHE A 75 -2.12 -4.15 -1.42
CA PHE A 75 -1.54 -3.76 -2.69
C PHE A 75 -1.15 -2.28 -2.66
N GLY A 76 0.10 -2.02 -2.93
CA GLY A 76 0.61 -0.68 -3.17
C GLY A 76 1.30 -0.66 -4.53
N GLU A 77 0.57 -0.32 -5.58
CA GLU A 77 1.03 -0.39 -6.98
C GLU A 77 2.44 0.16 -7.18
N THR A 78 2.65 1.40 -6.76
CA THR A 78 3.94 2.09 -6.93
C THR A 78 5.07 1.35 -6.20
N ILE A 79 4.80 0.90 -4.96
CA ILE A 79 5.82 0.25 -4.14
C ILE A 79 6.18 -1.12 -4.70
N ILE A 80 5.19 -1.93 -5.04
CA ILE A 80 5.44 -3.27 -5.58
C ILE A 80 6.20 -3.19 -6.90
N GLY A 81 5.79 -2.30 -7.80
CA GLY A 81 6.47 -2.08 -9.06
C GLY A 81 7.94 -1.63 -8.88
N THR A 82 8.19 -0.72 -7.94
CA THR A 82 9.55 -0.22 -7.69
C THR A 82 10.45 -1.26 -7.02
N VAL A 83 9.92 -2.07 -6.09
CA VAL A 83 10.69 -3.17 -5.47
C VAL A 83 11.03 -4.25 -6.49
N ILE A 84 10.09 -4.66 -7.33
CA ILE A 84 10.34 -5.62 -8.41
C ILE A 84 11.42 -5.09 -9.36
N ARG A 85 11.33 -3.83 -9.78
CA ARG A 85 12.33 -3.19 -10.63
C ARG A 85 13.70 -3.15 -9.97
N ALA A 86 13.77 -2.72 -8.70
CA ALA A 86 15.01 -2.66 -7.93
C ALA A 86 15.66 -4.04 -7.79
N ALA A 87 14.87 -5.07 -7.46
CA ALA A 87 15.35 -6.45 -7.36
C ALA A 87 15.95 -6.92 -8.70
N ARG A 88 15.29 -6.64 -9.81
CA ARG A 88 15.81 -6.98 -11.15
C ARG A 88 17.12 -6.24 -11.47
N CYS A 89 17.21 -4.94 -11.18
CA CYS A 89 18.43 -4.16 -11.38
C CYS A 89 19.60 -4.66 -10.51
N GLN A 90 19.30 -5.19 -9.33
CA GLN A 90 20.28 -5.73 -8.38
C GLN A 90 20.54 -7.23 -8.58
N ASN A 91 19.94 -7.88 -9.59
CA ASN A 91 19.96 -9.34 -9.79
C ASN A 91 19.57 -10.12 -8.53
N LYS A 92 18.62 -9.60 -7.77
CA LYS A 92 18.09 -10.26 -6.58
C LYS A 92 16.91 -11.13 -6.92
N ASP A 93 16.91 -12.31 -6.31
CA ASP A 93 15.80 -13.25 -6.30
C ASP A 93 15.40 -13.54 -4.86
N PHE A 94 14.09 -13.66 -4.61
CA PHE A 94 13.53 -13.96 -3.29
C PHE A 94 12.12 -14.55 -3.43
N LYS A 95 11.67 -15.20 -2.36
CA LYS A 95 10.30 -15.74 -2.26
C LYS A 95 9.36 -14.71 -1.66
N VAL A 96 8.10 -14.75 -2.06
CA VAL A 96 7.08 -13.80 -1.60
C VAL A 96 5.88 -14.55 -1.05
N PHE A 97 5.59 -14.35 0.22
CA PHE A 97 4.32 -14.73 0.83
C PHE A 97 3.38 -13.53 0.83
N CYS A 98 2.20 -13.69 0.25
CA CYS A 98 1.17 -12.67 0.17
C CYS A 98 -0.02 -13.08 1.04
N ALA A 99 -0.28 -12.38 2.14
CA ALA A 99 -1.55 -12.53 2.84
C ALA A 99 -2.70 -12.05 1.96
N GLU A 100 -3.79 -12.81 1.88
CA GLU A 100 -4.88 -12.58 0.92
C GLU A 100 -5.55 -11.22 1.05
N THR A 101 -5.60 -10.66 2.26
CA THR A 101 -6.15 -9.34 2.59
C THR A 101 -7.67 -9.28 2.41
N ARG A 102 -8.40 -9.99 3.28
CA ARG A 102 -9.86 -9.88 3.35
C ARG A 102 -10.29 -8.44 3.71
N PRO A 103 -11.48 -7.97 3.26
CA PRO A 103 -12.42 -8.63 2.35
C PRO A 103 -12.13 -8.45 0.85
N TYR A 104 -11.32 -7.46 0.45
CA TYR A 104 -11.09 -7.14 -0.97
C TYR A 104 -10.10 -8.06 -1.70
N LEU A 105 -9.32 -8.83 -0.97
CA LEU A 105 -8.35 -9.79 -1.50
C LEU A 105 -7.25 -9.16 -2.37
N GLN A 106 -6.80 -7.94 -2.03
CA GLN A 106 -5.76 -7.25 -2.81
C GLN A 106 -4.44 -8.03 -2.82
N GLY A 107 -4.06 -8.65 -1.70
CA GLY A 107 -2.89 -9.50 -1.62
C GLY A 107 -2.97 -10.69 -2.57
N ALA A 108 -4.10 -11.40 -2.55
CA ALA A 108 -4.31 -12.56 -3.41
C ALA A 108 -4.52 -12.20 -4.89
N ARG A 109 -5.20 -11.09 -5.18
CA ARG A 109 -5.62 -10.76 -6.55
C ARG A 109 -4.64 -9.88 -7.32
N LEU A 110 -3.91 -9.03 -6.61
CA LEU A 110 -3.06 -8.02 -7.23
C LEU A 110 -1.58 -8.26 -6.90
N THR A 111 -1.19 -8.23 -5.63
CA THR A 111 0.21 -8.33 -5.22
C THR A 111 0.85 -9.65 -5.65
N SER A 112 0.18 -10.77 -5.38
CA SER A 112 0.70 -12.08 -5.78
C SER A 112 0.82 -12.22 -7.30
N GLY A 113 -0.18 -11.70 -8.03
CA GLY A 113 -0.17 -11.70 -9.49
C GLY A 113 1.01 -10.91 -10.07
N CYS A 114 1.30 -9.72 -9.51
CA CYS A 114 2.44 -8.91 -9.95
C CYS A 114 3.77 -9.63 -9.76
N PHE A 115 4.01 -10.21 -8.58
CA PHE A 115 5.26 -10.94 -8.30
C PHE A 115 5.38 -12.20 -9.15
N ALA A 116 4.33 -13.01 -9.23
CA ALA A 116 4.32 -14.26 -10.01
C ALA A 116 4.54 -14.00 -11.51
N GLN A 117 3.85 -13.01 -12.10
CA GLN A 117 4.04 -12.62 -13.51
C GLN A 117 5.45 -12.12 -13.81
N MET A 118 6.12 -11.57 -12.82
CA MET A 118 7.52 -11.15 -12.92
C MET A 118 8.51 -12.27 -12.56
N GLY A 119 8.04 -13.50 -12.34
CA GLY A 119 8.86 -14.69 -12.16
C GLY A 119 9.40 -14.91 -10.75
N PHE A 120 8.86 -14.24 -9.73
CA PHE A 120 9.19 -14.52 -8.33
C PHE A 120 8.40 -15.73 -7.81
N ASP A 121 9.05 -16.57 -6.99
CA ASP A 121 8.38 -17.64 -6.26
C ASP A 121 7.36 -17.04 -5.27
N THR A 122 6.07 -17.20 -5.57
CA THR A 122 5.00 -16.46 -4.89
C THR A 122 3.96 -17.41 -4.33
N THR A 123 3.72 -17.29 -3.03
CA THR A 123 2.73 -18.07 -2.29
C THR A 123 1.66 -17.16 -1.69
N VAL A 124 0.39 -17.48 -1.91
CA VAL A 124 -0.74 -16.82 -1.25
C VAL A 124 -1.11 -17.61 0.00
N ILE A 125 -1.30 -16.89 1.11
CA ILE A 125 -1.81 -17.45 2.37
C ILE A 125 -3.06 -16.68 2.81
N THR A 126 -3.91 -17.29 3.61
CA THR A 126 -5.01 -16.58 4.27
C THR A 126 -4.47 -15.68 5.38
N ASP A 127 -5.21 -14.62 5.72
CA ASP A 127 -4.75 -13.62 6.71
C ASP A 127 -4.46 -14.21 8.10
N ASN A 128 -5.15 -15.30 8.47
CA ASN A 128 -4.93 -16.01 9.74
C ASN A 128 -3.78 -17.02 9.71
N MET A 129 -3.15 -17.27 8.55
CA MET A 129 -1.97 -18.14 8.42
C MET A 129 -0.64 -17.39 8.65
N VAL A 130 -0.67 -16.08 8.86
CA VAL A 130 0.55 -15.28 8.99
C VAL A 130 1.45 -15.75 10.12
N ALA A 131 0.89 -16.09 11.29
CA ALA A 131 1.69 -16.62 12.40
C ALA A 131 2.39 -17.95 12.03
N TYR A 132 1.67 -18.86 11.37
CA TYR A 132 2.24 -20.10 10.86
C TYR A 132 3.38 -19.85 9.87
N ALA A 133 3.17 -18.96 8.92
CA ALA A 133 4.19 -18.64 7.93
C ALA A 133 5.45 -18.02 8.58
N MET A 134 5.29 -17.10 9.53
CA MET A 134 6.40 -16.50 10.27
C MET A 134 7.18 -17.54 11.10
N GLU A 135 6.48 -18.54 11.64
CA GLU A 135 7.11 -19.61 12.43
C GLU A 135 7.82 -20.68 11.58
N ARG A 136 7.25 -21.01 10.40
CA ARG A 136 7.62 -22.23 9.67
C ARG A 136 8.28 -22.02 8.31
N GLU A 137 8.04 -20.88 7.67
CA GLU A 137 8.43 -20.67 6.26
C GLU A 137 9.69 -19.81 6.10
N GLY A 138 10.39 -19.51 7.20
CA GLY A 138 11.65 -18.77 7.16
C GLY A 138 11.49 -17.36 6.62
N ILE A 139 10.47 -16.62 7.08
CA ILE A 139 10.25 -15.22 6.70
C ILE A 139 11.37 -14.34 7.25
N ASP A 140 12.16 -13.73 6.38
CA ASP A 140 13.27 -12.84 6.73
C ASP A 140 12.82 -11.43 7.08
N LEU A 141 11.77 -10.94 6.43
CA LEU A 141 11.16 -9.65 6.73
C LEU A 141 9.68 -9.58 6.36
N PHE A 142 8.96 -8.76 7.09
CA PHE A 142 7.62 -8.30 6.73
C PHE A 142 7.69 -6.89 6.15
N THR A 143 6.96 -6.64 5.07
CA THR A 143 6.85 -5.30 4.48
C THR A 143 5.42 -4.99 4.06
N SER A 144 5.02 -3.73 4.20
CA SER A 144 3.77 -3.21 3.65
C SER A 144 3.93 -1.77 3.19
N ALA A 145 3.04 -1.32 2.32
CA ALA A 145 2.82 0.10 2.14
C ALA A 145 2.10 0.70 3.36
N ALA A 146 1.84 2.00 3.34
CA ALA A 146 0.95 2.67 4.27
C ALA A 146 0.03 3.65 3.53
N ASP A 147 -1.24 3.72 3.95
CA ASP A 147 -2.18 4.75 3.49
C ASP A 147 -1.77 6.12 4.03
N THR A 148 -1.25 6.14 5.27
CA THR A 148 -0.77 7.34 5.96
C THR A 148 0.42 6.98 6.84
N ILE A 149 1.45 7.84 6.84
CA ILE A 149 2.60 7.78 7.75
C ILE A 149 2.69 9.11 8.48
N ALA A 150 2.43 9.12 9.77
CA ALA A 150 2.57 10.31 10.61
C ALA A 150 4.05 10.60 10.92
N ARG A 151 4.35 11.86 11.26
CA ARG A 151 5.72 12.32 11.54
C ARG A 151 6.34 11.71 12.80
N ASP A 152 5.52 11.19 13.70
CA ASP A 152 5.94 10.45 14.90
C ASP A 152 6.21 8.96 14.65
N GLY A 153 6.07 8.51 13.38
CA GLY A 153 6.30 7.12 12.97
C GLY A 153 5.08 6.21 13.04
N HIS A 154 3.93 6.69 13.54
CA HIS A 154 2.70 5.89 13.46
C HIS A 154 2.20 5.82 12.02
N ILE A 155 1.61 4.68 11.68
CA ILE A 155 1.04 4.45 10.35
C ILE A 155 -0.42 4.02 10.43
N ALA A 156 -1.17 4.31 9.38
CA ALA A 156 -2.43 3.64 9.06
C ALA A 156 -2.29 2.90 7.75
N ASN A 157 -2.82 1.70 7.71
CA ASN A 157 -2.81 0.86 6.52
C ASN A 157 -4.02 -0.09 6.55
N LYS A 158 -4.13 -0.95 5.57
CA LYS A 158 -5.15 -1.97 5.43
C LYS A 158 -5.31 -2.79 6.73
N ILE A 159 -6.56 -3.13 7.05
CA ILE A 159 -6.88 -4.03 8.17
C ILE A 159 -6.01 -5.31 8.10
N GLY A 160 -5.55 -5.79 9.25
CA GLY A 160 -4.59 -6.88 9.38
C GLY A 160 -3.14 -6.42 9.56
N THR A 161 -2.74 -5.22 9.12
CA THR A 161 -1.36 -4.73 9.24
C THR A 161 -0.87 -4.70 10.69
N PHE A 162 -1.68 -4.22 11.61
CA PHE A 162 -1.32 -4.15 13.04
C PHE A 162 -1.14 -5.55 13.65
N GLN A 163 -2.04 -6.47 13.34
CA GLN A 163 -1.90 -7.88 13.74
C GLN A 163 -0.58 -8.47 13.24
N MET A 164 -0.24 -8.26 11.97
CA MET A 164 1.00 -8.77 11.37
C MET A 164 2.24 -8.11 11.97
N ALA A 165 2.18 -6.83 12.31
CA ALA A 165 3.27 -6.12 13.00
C ALA A 165 3.51 -6.68 14.42
N ILE A 166 2.45 -7.02 15.16
CA ILE A 166 2.56 -7.69 16.47
C ILE A 166 3.23 -9.05 16.32
N LEU A 167 2.81 -9.85 15.32
CA LEU A 167 3.40 -11.15 15.05
C LEU A 167 4.87 -11.04 14.62
N ALA A 168 5.19 -10.11 13.73
CA ALA A 168 6.58 -9.85 13.32
C ALA A 168 7.46 -9.52 14.53
N LYS A 169 6.98 -8.65 15.43
CA LYS A 169 7.68 -8.34 16.68
C LYS A 169 7.83 -9.58 17.59
N TYR A 170 6.81 -10.42 17.71
CA TYR A 170 6.84 -11.63 18.51
C TYR A 170 7.88 -12.65 18.00
N PHE A 171 7.96 -12.83 16.67
CA PHE A 171 8.91 -13.74 16.05
C PHE A 171 10.29 -13.12 15.78
N GLY A 172 10.51 -11.85 16.13
CA GLY A 172 11.79 -11.15 15.90
C GLY A 172 12.06 -10.83 14.43
N ILE A 173 11.03 -10.81 13.59
CA ILE A 173 11.10 -10.52 12.17
C ILE A 173 11.05 -9.00 11.97
N PRO A 174 12.00 -8.38 11.24
CA PRO A 174 11.95 -6.96 10.96
C PRO A 174 10.74 -6.58 10.10
N TYR A 175 10.10 -5.45 10.45
CA TYR A 175 8.99 -4.90 9.68
C TYR A 175 9.39 -3.55 9.08
N TYR A 176 9.37 -3.46 7.76
CA TYR A 176 9.66 -2.24 7.01
C TYR A 176 8.42 -1.72 6.32
N VAL A 177 8.10 -0.46 6.58
CA VAL A 177 6.98 0.25 5.94
C VAL A 177 7.52 1.08 4.77
N THR A 178 6.93 0.90 3.61
CA THR A 178 7.30 1.63 2.41
C THR A 178 6.34 2.78 2.15
N GLY A 179 6.87 3.99 2.04
CA GLY A 179 6.07 5.18 1.80
C GLY A 179 6.83 6.47 2.05
N ILE A 180 6.11 7.58 1.95
CA ILE A 180 6.61 8.93 2.26
C ILE A 180 5.75 9.49 3.39
N PRO A 181 6.35 10.05 4.47
CA PRO A 181 5.60 10.65 5.55
C PRO A 181 4.70 11.80 5.09
N ASP A 182 3.48 11.82 5.60
CA ASP A 182 2.53 12.88 5.37
C ASP A 182 2.89 14.10 6.23
N GLN A 183 3.15 15.25 5.58
CA GLN A 183 3.65 16.45 6.26
C GLN A 183 2.62 17.09 7.20
N ASP A 184 1.34 16.87 6.94
CA ASP A 184 0.20 17.39 7.70
C ASP A 184 -0.22 16.50 8.89
N LYS A 185 0.37 15.30 9.02
CA LYS A 185 0.10 14.36 10.10
C LYS A 185 1.24 14.36 11.12
N ARG A 186 1.03 14.99 12.28
CA ARG A 186 2.05 15.10 13.33
C ARG A 186 2.19 13.80 14.13
N SER A 187 1.03 13.19 14.44
CA SER A 187 0.93 12.00 15.28
C SER A 187 -0.21 11.09 14.85
N LYS A 188 -0.36 9.97 15.53
CA LYS A 188 -1.51 9.06 15.34
C LYS A 188 -2.86 9.74 15.52
N ASP A 189 -2.95 10.79 16.33
CA ASP A 189 -4.21 11.48 16.62
C ASP A 189 -4.73 12.29 15.44
N ASP A 190 -3.84 12.61 14.47
CA ASP A 190 -4.21 13.24 13.21
C ASP A 190 -4.69 12.24 12.15
N ILE A 191 -4.63 10.94 12.44
CA ILE A 191 -5.02 9.89 11.51
C ILE A 191 -6.50 9.55 11.70
N VAL A 192 -7.28 9.73 10.64
CA VAL A 192 -8.70 9.36 10.62
C VAL A 192 -8.83 7.98 9.97
N ILE A 193 -9.32 7.01 10.73
CA ILE A 193 -9.58 5.65 10.22
C ILE A 193 -10.94 5.64 9.52
N GLU A 194 -10.92 5.17 8.28
CA GLU A 194 -12.10 5.03 7.43
C GLU A 194 -12.84 3.74 7.79
N MET A 195 -14.11 3.88 8.18
CA MET A 195 -15.01 2.72 8.32
C MET A 195 -15.61 2.35 6.97
N ARG A 196 -15.67 1.06 6.71
CA ARG A 196 -16.18 0.49 5.46
C ARG A 196 -17.54 -0.19 5.66
N ASP A 197 -18.21 -0.52 4.56
CA ASP A 197 -19.46 -1.26 4.59
C ASP A 197 -19.26 -2.66 5.18
N PRO A 198 -19.88 -2.97 6.35
CA PRO A 198 -19.79 -4.29 6.99
C PRO A 198 -20.27 -5.46 6.11
N GLN A 199 -21.14 -5.21 5.13
CA GLN A 199 -21.60 -6.23 4.19
C GLN A 199 -20.46 -6.86 3.40
N GLN A 200 -19.36 -6.14 3.21
CA GLN A 200 -18.17 -6.66 2.53
C GLN A 200 -17.49 -7.80 3.31
N VAL A 201 -17.66 -7.84 4.62
CA VAL A 201 -17.18 -8.95 5.47
C VAL A 201 -18.14 -10.14 5.41
N LEU A 202 -19.44 -9.88 5.30
CA LEU A 202 -20.51 -10.88 5.33
C LEU A 202 -20.69 -11.61 3.98
N SER A 203 -19.98 -11.20 2.94
CA SER A 203 -20.08 -11.79 1.62
C SER A 203 -18.71 -12.13 1.01
N TYR A 204 -18.73 -13.07 0.08
CA TYR A 204 -17.61 -13.40 -0.77
C TYR A 204 -18.07 -13.47 -2.22
N ARG A 205 -17.50 -12.63 -3.09
CA ARG A 205 -17.92 -12.48 -4.49
C ARG A 205 -19.42 -12.21 -4.67
N GLY A 206 -20.02 -11.42 -3.76
CA GLY A 206 -21.45 -11.10 -3.77
C GLY A 206 -22.37 -12.22 -3.26
N ILE A 207 -21.81 -13.32 -2.81
CA ILE A 207 -22.58 -14.42 -2.18
C ILE A 207 -22.46 -14.26 -0.66
N PRO A 208 -23.58 -14.23 0.09
CA PRO A 208 -23.54 -14.24 1.56
C PRO A 208 -22.76 -15.46 2.06
N ASN A 209 -21.86 -15.25 3.02
CA ASN A 209 -21.06 -16.31 3.64
C ASN A 209 -21.56 -16.70 5.03
N THR A 210 -22.70 -16.12 5.44
CA THR A 210 -23.35 -16.41 6.71
C THR A 210 -24.86 -16.13 6.61
N VAL A 211 -25.59 -16.38 7.69
CA VAL A 211 -27.04 -16.10 7.77
C VAL A 211 -27.30 -14.61 8.02
N PRO A 212 -28.51 -14.08 7.69
CA PRO A 212 -28.82 -12.64 7.74
C PRO A 212 -28.69 -12.00 9.14
N GLU A 213 -28.82 -12.80 10.19
CA GLU A 213 -28.80 -12.34 11.59
C GLU A 213 -27.37 -12.01 12.08
N VAL A 214 -26.35 -12.46 11.37
CA VAL A 214 -24.95 -12.21 11.77
C VAL A 214 -24.54 -10.79 11.42
N LYS A 215 -23.92 -10.11 12.39
CA LYS A 215 -23.36 -8.76 12.24
C LYS A 215 -21.87 -8.81 11.95
N ALA A 216 -21.35 -7.80 11.28
CA ALA A 216 -19.93 -7.62 11.03
C ALA A 216 -19.48 -6.18 11.35
N ILE A 217 -18.17 -6.02 11.48
CA ILE A 217 -17.47 -4.73 11.60
C ILE A 217 -16.38 -4.71 10.53
N TYR A 218 -16.27 -3.59 9.83
CA TYR A 218 -15.18 -3.38 8.87
C TYR A 218 -14.75 -1.94 8.78
#